data_b6b0d9db1361296ccdecdb56022fbcd3
#
_entry.id   b6b0d9db1361296ccdecdb56022fbcd3
#
_cell.length_a   1.000
_cell.length_b   1.000
_cell.length_c   1.000
_cell.angle_alpha   90.00
_cell.angle_beta   90.00
_cell.angle_gamma   90.00
#
_symmetry.space_group_name_H-M   'P 1'
#
loop_
_entity.id
_entity.type
_entity.pdbx_description
1 polymer ?
#
loop_
_entity_poly.entity_id
_entity_poly.type
_entity_poly.pdbx_seq_one_letter_code
_entity_poly.pdbx_strand_id
1 'polypeptide(L)'
;MNRSVWKNWERFWAEKLGGKRIPVTGRSGKDGDVPDVETPLFACEVKAGAVVSSRTLKAVSQSRAAGERTHKIPLVCQTHKINKTNAVHLVTMELDIFLKLFSDKMQKADKEEKKKAEIQKKLTI
;
A
#
# COMPACT_ATOMS: atom_id res chain seq x y z
N MET A 1 1.77 18.15 -10.10
CA MET A 1 2.35 16.92 -10.67
C MET A 1 1.54 16.52 -11.89
N ASN A 2 2.18 16.29 -13.03
CA ASN A 2 1.46 15.93 -14.23
C ASN A 2 1.06 14.44 -14.26
N ARG A 3 0.20 14.08 -15.21
CA ARG A 3 -0.38 12.73 -15.32
C ARG A 3 0.66 11.62 -15.53
N SER A 4 1.72 11.89 -16.30
CA SER A 4 2.76 10.87 -16.56
C SER A 4 3.60 10.57 -15.31
N VAL A 5 3.91 11.59 -14.52
CA VAL A 5 4.62 11.42 -13.24
C VAL A 5 3.78 10.61 -12.26
N TRP A 6 2.48 10.88 -12.21
CA TRP A 6 1.54 10.15 -11.37
C TRP A 6 1.49 8.67 -11.75
N LYS A 7 1.37 8.37 -13.04
CA LYS A 7 1.38 6.99 -13.55
C LYS A 7 2.67 6.26 -13.20
N ASN A 8 3.80 6.94 -13.23
CA ASN A 8 5.08 6.35 -12.88
C ASN A 8 5.13 5.93 -11.41
N TRP A 9 4.55 6.72 -10.50
CA TRP A 9 4.46 6.35 -9.10
C TRP A 9 3.49 5.18 -8.87
N GLU A 10 2.40 5.13 -9.59
CA GLU A 10 1.49 3.98 -9.54
C GLU A 10 2.18 2.70 -10.01
N ARG A 11 2.97 2.77 -11.07
CA ARG A 11 3.76 1.63 -11.57
C ARG A 11 4.83 1.19 -10.57
N PHE A 12 5.48 2.14 -9.93
CA PHE A 12 6.45 1.86 -8.87
C PHE A 12 5.81 1.03 -7.74
N TRP A 13 4.65 1.46 -7.26
CA TRP A 13 3.96 0.75 -6.19
C TRP A 13 3.44 -0.62 -6.64
N ALA A 14 2.94 -0.72 -7.85
CA ALA A 14 2.50 -2.00 -8.42
C ALA A 14 3.65 -3.00 -8.45
N GLU A 15 4.83 -2.57 -8.89
CA GLU A 15 6.03 -3.42 -8.93
C GLU A 15 6.46 -3.83 -7.53
N LYS A 16 6.56 -2.89 -6.59
CA LYS A 16 7.02 -3.17 -5.23
C LYS A 16 6.08 -4.11 -4.47
N LEU A 17 4.78 -4.02 -4.71
CA LEU A 17 3.78 -4.81 -4.01
C LEU A 17 3.33 -6.06 -4.79
N GLY A 18 3.87 -6.28 -5.98
CA GLY A 18 3.53 -7.46 -6.78
C GLY A 18 2.13 -7.41 -7.35
N GLY A 19 1.70 -6.24 -7.81
CA GLY A 19 0.34 -6.05 -8.29
C GLY A 19 0.24 -5.39 -9.64
N LYS A 20 -0.94 -4.90 -9.96
CA LYS A 20 -1.26 -4.25 -11.23
C LYS A 20 -1.80 -2.85 -10.99
N ARG A 21 -1.34 -1.92 -11.81
CA ARG A 21 -1.92 -0.60 -11.88
C ARG A 21 -3.29 -0.68 -12.57
N ILE A 22 -4.30 -0.06 -11.99
CA ILE A 22 -5.64 0.01 -12.60
C ILE A 22 -5.75 1.32 -13.38
N PRO A 23 -5.87 1.27 -14.72
CA PRO A 23 -5.96 2.47 -15.53
C PRO A 23 -7.23 3.29 -15.24
N VAL A 24 -7.15 4.62 -15.41
CA VAL A 24 -8.30 5.52 -15.23
C VAL A 24 -9.48 5.10 -16.11
N THR A 25 -9.20 4.61 -17.31
CA THR A 25 -10.24 4.14 -18.25
C THR A 25 -11.00 2.91 -17.75
N GLY A 26 -10.43 2.15 -16.81
CA GLY A 26 -11.09 1.02 -16.19
C GLY A 26 -11.91 1.39 -14.96
N ARG A 27 -11.98 2.68 -14.63
CA ARG A 27 -12.70 3.20 -13.48
C ARG A 27 -13.94 3.95 -13.95
N SER A 28 -15.14 3.44 -13.66
CA SER A 28 -16.36 4.20 -13.94
C SER A 28 -16.67 5.10 -12.75
N GLY A 29 -17.41 6.18 -13.00
CA GLY A 29 -17.84 7.09 -11.94
C GLY A 29 -18.72 6.45 -10.88
N LYS A 30 -19.31 5.30 -11.20
CA LYS A 30 -20.11 4.51 -10.26
C LYS A 30 -19.23 3.63 -9.36
N ASP A 31 -18.00 3.32 -9.79
CA ASP A 31 -17.07 2.43 -9.11
C ASP A 31 -15.94 3.24 -8.49
N GLY A 32 -16.30 4.33 -7.76
CA GLY A 32 -15.34 5.18 -7.07
C GLY A 32 -14.44 4.46 -6.09
N ASP A 33 -14.72 3.18 -5.85
CA ASP A 33 -13.98 2.32 -4.94
C ASP A 33 -12.92 1.47 -5.64
N VAL A 34 -12.63 1.73 -6.92
CA VAL A 34 -11.57 1.01 -7.64
C VAL A 34 -10.21 1.54 -7.21
N PRO A 35 -9.30 0.68 -6.73
CA PRO A 35 -7.98 1.13 -6.27
C PRO A 35 -7.07 1.56 -7.42
N ASP A 36 -6.08 2.39 -7.10
CA ASP A 36 -5.05 2.79 -8.07
C ASP A 36 -4.15 1.62 -8.44
N VAL A 37 -3.85 0.77 -7.46
CA VAL A 37 -3.05 -0.44 -7.60
C VAL A 37 -3.75 -1.57 -6.85
N GLU A 38 -3.83 -2.72 -7.50
CA GLU A 38 -4.43 -3.91 -6.90
C GLU A 38 -3.43 -5.06 -6.91
N THR A 39 -3.32 -5.75 -5.79
CA THR A 39 -2.54 -6.97 -5.64
C THR A 39 -3.46 -8.08 -5.15
N PRO A 40 -3.02 -9.34 -5.13
CA PRO A 40 -3.82 -10.41 -4.52
C PRO A 40 -4.17 -10.16 -3.05
N LEU A 41 -3.42 -9.31 -2.36
CA LEU A 41 -3.60 -9.06 -0.93
C LEU A 41 -4.07 -7.63 -0.61
N PHE A 42 -3.73 -6.64 -1.45
CA PHE A 42 -3.96 -5.23 -1.14
C PHE A 42 -4.74 -4.49 -2.21
N ALA A 43 -5.60 -3.58 -1.76
CA ALA A 43 -6.18 -2.54 -2.60
C ALA A 43 -5.51 -1.22 -2.19
N CYS A 44 -4.84 -0.56 -3.13
CA CYS A 44 -3.95 0.54 -2.80
C CYS A 44 -4.38 1.86 -3.45
N GLU A 45 -4.41 2.90 -2.64
CA GLU A 45 -4.49 4.27 -3.11
C GLU A 45 -3.08 4.84 -3.13
N VAL A 46 -2.66 5.46 -4.23
CA VAL A 46 -1.32 5.99 -4.39
C VAL A 46 -1.37 7.51 -4.35
N LYS A 47 -0.63 8.07 -3.42
CA LYS A 47 -0.44 9.52 -3.31
C LYS A 47 1.05 9.82 -3.39
N ALA A 48 1.43 10.80 -4.17
CA ALA A 48 2.82 11.17 -4.38
C ALA A 48 2.99 12.69 -4.30
N GLY A 49 4.22 13.14 -4.15
CA GLY A 49 4.53 14.54 -3.91
C GLY A 49 4.70 14.80 -2.42
N ALA A 50 4.49 16.03 -1.98
CA ALA A 50 4.67 16.43 -0.58
C ALA A 50 3.41 16.12 0.23
N VAL A 51 3.03 14.85 0.31
CA VAL A 51 1.77 14.41 0.95
C VAL A 51 1.93 13.96 2.40
N VAL A 52 3.16 13.75 2.85
CA VAL A 52 3.46 13.36 4.23
C VAL A 52 3.99 14.57 4.99
N SER A 53 3.40 14.88 6.13
CA SER A 53 3.79 16.06 6.91
C SER A 53 5.22 15.92 7.46
N SER A 54 5.86 17.08 7.69
CA SER A 54 7.20 17.11 8.30
C SER A 54 7.21 16.47 9.68
N ARG A 55 6.11 16.61 10.43
CA ARG A 55 5.94 15.97 11.74
C ARG A 55 5.98 14.45 11.62
N THR A 56 5.31 13.88 10.63
CA THR A 56 5.33 12.44 10.38
C THR A 56 6.71 11.97 9.95
N LEU A 57 7.38 12.69 9.06
CA LEU A 57 8.74 12.34 8.62
C LEU A 57 9.72 12.36 9.80
N LYS A 58 9.59 13.33 10.69
CA LYS A 58 10.41 13.39 11.90
C LYS A 58 10.15 12.19 12.82
N ALA A 59 8.87 11.83 12.98
CA ALA A 59 8.47 10.67 13.78
C ALA A 59 9.03 9.36 13.18
N VAL A 60 9.05 9.23 11.87
CA VAL A 60 9.67 8.08 11.18
C VAL A 60 11.15 7.97 11.52
N SER A 61 11.90 9.08 11.45
CA SER A 61 13.32 9.11 11.83
C SER A 61 13.53 8.70 13.28
N GLN A 62 12.69 9.23 14.19
CA GLN A 62 12.77 8.91 15.61
C GLN A 62 12.46 7.43 15.88
N SER A 63 11.45 6.88 15.22
CA SER A 63 11.10 5.46 15.38
C SER A 63 12.19 4.54 14.84
N ARG A 64 12.85 4.94 13.75
CA ARG A 64 13.97 4.19 13.18
C ARG A 64 15.13 4.11 14.18
N ALA A 65 15.52 5.22 14.78
CA ALA A 65 16.58 5.28 15.78
C ALA A 65 16.23 4.44 17.02
N ALA A 66 14.99 4.53 17.49
CA ALA A 66 14.52 3.75 18.61
C ALA A 66 14.49 2.24 18.31
N GLY A 67 14.08 1.88 17.09
CA GLY A 67 14.07 0.49 16.64
C GLY A 67 15.47 -0.12 16.58
N GLU A 68 16.44 0.63 16.05
CA GLU A 68 17.84 0.18 16.00
C GLU A 68 18.41 -0.04 17.40
N ARG A 69 18.14 0.89 18.30
CA ARG A 69 18.65 0.82 19.68
C ARG A 69 18.03 -0.34 20.46
N THR A 70 16.77 -0.64 20.24
CA THR A 70 16.02 -1.66 21.00
C THR A 70 15.89 -2.99 20.28
N HIS A 71 16.36 -3.09 19.02
CA HIS A 71 16.19 -4.25 18.14
C HIS A 71 14.72 -4.59 17.93
N LYS A 72 13.91 -3.54 17.71
CA LYS A 72 12.47 -3.67 17.49
C LYS A 72 12.04 -3.01 16.19
N ILE A 73 10.86 -3.35 15.74
CA ILE A 73 10.30 -2.84 14.48
C ILE A 73 9.89 -1.37 14.65
N PRO A 74 10.44 -0.45 13.83
CA PRO A 74 10.03 0.94 13.87
C PRO A 74 8.59 1.11 13.39
N LEU A 75 7.80 1.82 14.17
CA LEU A 75 6.39 2.04 13.89
C LEU A 75 5.97 3.42 14.36
N VAL A 76 5.28 4.17 13.50
CA VAL A 76 4.69 5.45 13.88
C VAL A 76 3.19 5.25 14.04
N CYS A 77 2.68 5.58 15.20
CA CYS A 77 1.26 5.47 15.52
C CYS A 77 0.69 6.88 15.59
N GLN A 78 -0.33 7.16 14.80
CA GLN A 78 -0.90 8.49 14.70
C GLN A 78 -2.42 8.46 14.89
N THR A 79 -2.91 9.43 15.61
CA THR A 79 -4.35 9.64 15.80
C THR A 79 -4.69 11.02 15.27
N HIS A 80 -5.62 11.07 14.33
CA HIS A 80 -6.15 12.34 13.81
C HIS A 80 -7.58 12.52 14.29
N LYS A 81 -7.80 13.53 15.11
CA LYS A 81 -9.15 13.84 15.61
C LYS A 81 -9.92 14.59 14.53
N ILE A 82 -11.07 14.04 14.13
CA ILE A 82 -11.98 14.68 13.20
C ILE A 82 -12.89 15.64 13.94
N ASN A 83 -13.42 15.18 15.08
CA ASN A 83 -14.25 15.98 15.98
C ASN A 83 -14.15 15.39 17.40
N LYS A 84 -15.01 15.81 18.31
CA LYS A 84 -14.96 15.37 19.72
C LYS A 84 -15.14 13.87 19.92
N THR A 85 -15.86 13.21 19.02
CA THR A 85 -16.23 11.80 19.19
C THR A 85 -15.57 10.86 18.17
N ASN A 86 -15.03 11.41 17.08
CA ASN A 86 -14.47 10.61 15.98
C ASN A 86 -12.98 10.91 15.75
N ALA A 87 -12.22 9.84 15.56
CA ALA A 87 -10.80 9.92 15.24
C ALA A 87 -10.43 8.81 14.25
N VAL A 88 -9.38 9.07 13.47
CA VAL A 88 -8.78 8.07 12.58
C VAL A 88 -7.43 7.70 13.17
N HIS A 89 -7.18 6.42 13.28
CA HIS A 89 -5.92 5.89 13.81
C HIS A 89 -5.15 5.25 12.67
N LEU A 90 -3.92 5.68 12.46
CA LEU A 90 -3.06 5.22 11.37
C LEU A 90 -1.76 4.67 11.93
N VAL A 91 -1.26 3.66 11.24
CA VAL A 91 0.06 3.09 11.51
C VAL A 91 0.92 3.34 10.27
N THR A 92 2.09 3.91 10.45
CA THR A 92 3.02 4.22 9.37
C THR A 92 4.34 3.51 9.60
N MET A 93 4.85 2.87 8.55
CA MET A 93 6.18 2.27 8.54
C MET A 93 6.80 2.46 7.16
N GLU A 94 8.12 2.34 7.09
CA GLU A 94 8.81 2.44 5.82
C GLU A 94 8.59 1.20 4.96
N LEU A 95 8.62 1.38 3.64
CA LEU A 95 8.32 0.32 2.68
C LEU A 95 9.21 -0.91 2.83
N ASP A 96 10.51 -0.74 3.03
CA ASP A 96 11.43 -1.87 3.18
C ASP A 96 11.10 -2.75 4.38
N ILE A 97 10.68 -2.14 5.48
CA ILE A 97 10.25 -2.86 6.68
C ILE A 97 8.94 -3.60 6.41
N PHE A 98 8.00 -2.92 5.77
CA PHE A 98 6.72 -3.50 5.38
C PHE A 98 6.92 -4.74 4.50
N LEU A 99 7.79 -4.64 3.49
CA LEU A 99 8.07 -5.76 2.58
C LEU A 99 8.66 -6.96 3.30
N LYS A 100 9.56 -6.74 4.27
CA LYS A 100 10.12 -7.83 5.08
C LYS A 100 9.05 -8.54 5.90
N LEU A 101 8.15 -7.77 6.51
CA LEU A 101 7.11 -8.33 7.38
C LEU A 101 6.03 -9.08 6.61
N PHE A 102 5.69 -8.62 5.42
CA PHE A 102 4.56 -9.15 4.65
C PHE A 102 4.94 -10.00 3.46
N SER A 103 6.24 -10.23 3.21
CA SER A 103 6.68 -11.00 2.03
C SER A 103 6.05 -12.38 1.94
N ASP A 104 6.00 -13.11 3.04
CA ASP A 104 5.41 -14.46 3.05
C ASP A 104 3.91 -14.44 2.72
N LYS A 105 3.18 -13.50 3.31
CA LYS A 105 1.75 -13.34 3.05
C LYS A 105 1.49 -12.94 1.60
N MET A 106 2.33 -12.05 1.05
CA MET A 106 2.20 -11.61 -0.33
C MET A 106 2.46 -12.74 -1.31
N GLN A 107 3.48 -13.56 -1.07
CA GLN A 107 3.80 -14.73 -1.89
C GLN A 107 2.69 -15.76 -1.82
N LYS A 108 2.15 -16.02 -0.65
CA LYS A 108 1.05 -16.96 -0.45
C LYS A 108 -0.21 -16.51 -1.20
N ALA A 109 -0.55 -15.24 -1.10
CA ALA A 109 -1.70 -14.68 -1.81
C ALA A 109 -1.54 -14.76 -3.33
N ASP A 110 -0.33 -14.51 -3.84
CA ASP A 110 -0.01 -14.63 -5.26
C ASP A 110 -0.18 -16.07 -5.75
N LYS A 111 0.32 -17.04 -5.01
CA LYS A 111 0.17 -18.46 -5.33
C LYS A 111 -1.29 -18.91 -5.35
N GLU A 112 -2.07 -18.46 -4.38
CA GLU A 112 -3.49 -18.78 -4.29
C GLU A 112 -4.24 -18.20 -5.50
N GLU A 113 -3.93 -16.99 -5.92
CA GLU A 113 -4.55 -16.38 -7.09
C GLU A 113 -4.20 -17.09 -8.38
N LYS A 114 -2.94 -17.46 -8.56
CA LYS A 114 -2.49 -18.23 -9.71
C LYS A 114 -3.18 -19.60 -9.77
N LYS A 115 -3.34 -20.25 -8.65
CA LYS A 115 -4.04 -21.52 -8.55
C LYS A 115 -5.50 -21.39 -8.94
N LYS A 116 -6.18 -20.34 -8.49
CA LYS A 116 -7.56 -20.05 -8.88
C LYS A 116 -7.68 -19.82 -10.38
N ALA A 117 -6.75 -19.09 -10.97
CA ALA A 117 -6.73 -18.83 -12.41
C ALA A 117 -6.55 -20.11 -13.23
N GLU A 118 -5.69 -21.02 -12.78
CA GLU A 118 -5.50 -22.32 -13.44
C GLU A 118 -6.76 -23.17 -13.37
N ILE A 119 -7.42 -23.22 -12.23
CA ILE A 119 -8.68 -23.97 -12.06
C ILE A 119 -9.75 -23.38 -12.99
N GLN A 120 -9.86 -22.07 -13.06
CA GLN A 120 -10.83 -21.40 -13.94
C GLN A 120 -10.56 -21.72 -15.41
N LYS A 121 -9.31 -21.76 -15.84
CA LYS A 121 -8.94 -22.17 -17.20
C LYS A 121 -9.40 -23.60 -17.51
N LYS A 122 -9.22 -24.52 -16.59
CA LYS A 122 -9.64 -25.92 -16.75
C LYS A 122 -11.16 -26.05 -16.84
N LEU A 123 -11.90 -25.19 -16.15
CA LEU A 123 -13.36 -25.21 -16.15
C LEU A 123 -13.98 -24.61 -17.43
N THR A 124 -13.22 -23.81 -18.17
CA THR A 124 -13.71 -23.12 -19.38
C THR A 124 -13.37 -23.82 -20.69
N ILE A 125 -12.73 -24.98 -20.66
CA ILE A 125 -12.37 -25.77 -21.85
C ILE A 125 -13.54 -26.66 -22.26
#